data_a295cd5210138b7befb6602e5f2a4e9d
#
_entry.id   a295cd5210138b7befb6602e5f2a4e9d
#
_cell.length_a   1.000
_cell.length_b   1.000
_cell.length_c   1.000
_cell.angle_alpha   90.00
_cell.angle_beta   90.00
_cell.angle_gamma   90.00
#
_symmetry.space_group_name_H-M   'P 1'
#
loop_
_entity.id
_entity.type
_entity.pdbx_description
1 polymer ?
#
loop_
_entity_poly.entity_id
_entity_poly.type
_entity_poly.pdbx_seq_one_letter_code
_entity_poly.pdbx_strand_id
1 'polypeptide(L)'
;LGLDRLEQWLEGKACVVPMGEDMHISVRDHYARAPYHHGKDLALVEDIVREKYPDYVPAMEEYLSGTNCYFGNIFIMQKPLFDQYCGWLFSILEEFDRRADTTGYSTQELRVDGYLAERLLGVYVTHLRRTTGTQVYELPRVQFEPDNKKRVQRTLLNALLPPGSRRRAWVKKGRG
;
A
#
# COMPACT_ATOMS: atom_id res chain seq x y z
N LEU A 1 5.64 23.22 -2.26
CA LEU A 1 5.58 23.00 -0.80
C LEU A 1 6.86 23.60 -0.20
N GLY A 2 6.74 24.69 0.61
CA GLY A 2 7.89 25.22 1.33
C GLY A 2 8.26 24.31 2.51
N LEU A 3 9.53 24.26 2.88
CA LEU A 3 10.02 23.49 4.04
C LEU A 3 9.26 23.85 5.32
N ASP A 4 9.01 25.15 5.55
CA ASP A 4 8.27 25.67 6.70
C ASP A 4 6.88 25.03 6.87
N ARG A 5 6.22 24.72 5.76
CA ARG A 5 4.91 24.07 5.74
C ARG A 5 4.97 22.59 6.06
N LEU A 6 6.05 21.92 5.64
CA LEU A 6 6.31 20.53 6.01
C LEU A 6 6.66 20.41 7.49
N GLU A 7 7.49 21.30 8.01
CA GLU A 7 7.82 21.36 9.44
C GLU A 7 6.56 21.60 10.28
N GLN A 8 5.71 22.56 9.89
CA GLN A 8 4.43 22.83 10.53
C GLN A 8 3.46 21.63 10.50
N TRP A 9 3.46 20.84 9.40
CA TRP A 9 2.63 19.63 9.33
C TRP A 9 3.16 18.50 10.17
N LEU A 10 4.47 18.42 10.36
CA LEU A 10 5.12 17.42 11.20
C LEU A 10 5.18 17.84 12.68
N GLU A 11 4.87 19.11 13.00
CA GLU A 11 4.78 19.55 14.41
C GLU A 11 3.66 18.78 15.14
N GLY A 12 4.07 17.91 16.08
CA GLY A 12 3.15 17.09 16.88
C GLY A 12 2.45 15.94 16.13
N LYS A 13 2.95 15.54 14.95
CA LYS A 13 2.29 14.56 14.06
C LYS A 13 3.26 13.52 13.54
N ALA A 14 2.74 12.32 13.29
CA ALA A 14 3.58 11.17 12.99
C ALA A 14 4.12 11.17 11.58
N CYS A 15 3.27 11.33 10.58
CA CYS A 15 3.68 11.18 9.20
C CYS A 15 2.71 11.82 8.20
N VAL A 16 3.22 12.02 7.00
CA VAL A 16 2.48 12.39 5.80
C VAL A 16 2.59 11.22 4.82
N VAL A 17 1.46 10.82 4.23
CA VAL A 17 1.37 9.76 3.23
C VAL A 17 0.56 10.23 2.03
N PRO A 18 0.67 9.58 0.85
CA PRO A 18 -0.25 9.81 -0.25
C PRO A 18 -1.69 9.48 0.17
N MET A 19 -2.65 10.23 -0.38
CA MET A 19 -4.07 9.93 -0.17
C MET A 19 -4.38 8.51 -0.67
N GLY A 20 -5.10 7.74 0.16
CA GLY A 20 -5.57 6.41 -0.21
C GLY A 20 -6.54 6.45 -1.39
N GLU A 21 -6.50 5.43 -2.24
CA GLU A 21 -7.40 5.27 -3.37
C GLU A 21 -8.43 4.18 -3.06
N ASP A 22 -9.74 4.50 -3.19
CA ASP A 22 -10.80 3.50 -3.04
C ASP A 22 -10.79 2.52 -4.22
N MET A 23 -10.50 1.27 -3.94
CA MET A 23 -10.44 0.21 -4.94
C MET A 23 -11.78 -0.48 -5.17
N HIS A 24 -12.81 -0.16 -4.40
CA HIS A 24 -14.14 -0.79 -4.43
C HIS A 24 -14.15 -2.30 -4.16
N ILE A 25 -13.03 -2.86 -3.79
CA ILE A 25 -12.81 -4.24 -3.32
C ILE A 25 -11.82 -4.17 -2.16
N SER A 26 -11.76 -5.22 -1.35
CA SER A 26 -10.81 -5.24 -0.23
C SER A 26 -9.36 -5.09 -0.72
N VAL A 27 -8.51 -4.47 0.11
CA VAL A 27 -7.07 -4.34 -0.19
C VAL A 27 -6.45 -5.72 -0.40
N ARG A 28 -6.89 -6.74 0.36
CA ARG A 28 -6.48 -8.13 0.21
C ARG A 28 -6.85 -8.68 -1.17
N ASP A 29 -8.11 -8.51 -1.59
CA ASP A 29 -8.56 -8.95 -2.91
C ASP A 29 -7.89 -8.18 -4.05
N HIS A 30 -7.66 -6.88 -3.84
CA HIS A 30 -6.94 -6.05 -4.81
C HIS A 30 -5.52 -6.58 -5.01
N TYR A 31 -4.80 -6.90 -3.92
CA TYR A 31 -3.47 -7.50 -3.99
C TYR A 31 -3.50 -8.82 -4.78
N ALA A 32 -4.37 -9.75 -4.41
CA ALA A 32 -4.46 -11.06 -5.03
C ALA A 32 -4.84 -11.03 -6.53
N ARG A 33 -5.48 -9.95 -7.01
CA ARG A 33 -5.89 -9.78 -8.42
C ARG A 33 -4.96 -8.86 -9.22
N ALA A 34 -4.00 -8.22 -8.58
CA ALA A 34 -3.07 -7.33 -9.26
C ALA A 34 -2.06 -8.14 -10.10
N PRO A 35 -1.64 -7.61 -11.27
CA PRO A 35 -0.60 -8.27 -12.06
C PRO A 35 0.68 -8.45 -11.25
N TYR A 36 1.35 -9.58 -11.42
CA TYR A 36 2.63 -9.90 -10.77
C TYR A 36 2.57 -10.06 -9.24
N HIS A 37 1.37 -10.14 -8.65
CA HIS A 37 1.18 -10.37 -7.23
C HIS A 37 0.61 -11.76 -6.99
N HIS A 38 1.04 -12.40 -5.92
CA HIS A 38 0.52 -13.70 -5.51
C HIS A 38 -0.13 -13.58 -4.14
N GLY A 39 -1.41 -13.97 -4.04
CA GLY A 39 -2.16 -13.91 -2.77
C GLY A 39 -1.49 -14.71 -1.65
N LYS A 40 -0.75 -15.80 -1.98
CA LYS A 40 0.01 -16.59 -1.02
C LYS A 40 1.10 -15.78 -0.28
N ASP A 41 1.70 -14.80 -0.98
CA ASP A 41 2.76 -13.98 -0.41
C ASP A 41 2.20 -13.02 0.65
N LEU A 42 1.07 -12.39 0.36
CA LEU A 42 0.39 -11.57 1.35
C LEU A 42 -0.10 -12.40 2.53
N ALA A 43 -0.66 -13.60 2.29
CA ALA A 43 -1.09 -14.50 3.36
C ALA A 43 0.08 -14.90 4.29
N LEU A 44 1.25 -15.18 3.73
CA LEU A 44 2.45 -15.45 4.52
C LEU A 44 2.87 -14.26 5.37
N VAL A 45 2.82 -13.04 4.81
CA VAL A 45 3.09 -11.81 5.59
C VAL A 45 2.07 -11.61 6.70
N GLU A 46 0.79 -11.87 6.45
CA GLU A 46 -0.25 -11.82 7.50
C GLU A 46 0.07 -12.79 8.65
N ASP A 47 0.54 -14.00 8.35
CA ASP A 47 0.94 -14.97 9.38
C ASP A 47 2.18 -14.51 10.14
N ILE A 48 3.18 -13.97 9.47
CA ILE A 48 4.37 -13.38 10.11
C ILE A 48 3.99 -12.23 11.06
N VAL A 49 3.07 -11.36 10.65
CA VAL A 49 2.59 -10.28 11.51
C VAL A 49 1.87 -10.85 12.74
N ARG A 50 1.02 -11.87 12.58
CA ARG A 50 0.35 -12.52 13.72
C ARG A 50 1.33 -13.14 14.72
N GLU A 51 2.39 -13.75 14.21
CA GLU A 51 3.42 -14.39 15.03
C GLU A 51 4.32 -13.40 15.77
N LYS A 52 4.84 -12.40 15.05
CA LYS A 52 5.88 -11.49 15.57
C LYS A 52 5.32 -10.21 16.17
N TYR A 53 4.16 -9.75 15.70
CA TYR A 53 3.59 -8.44 16.02
C TYR A 53 2.09 -8.51 16.28
N PRO A 54 1.63 -9.27 17.30
CA PRO A 54 0.21 -9.47 17.58
C PRO A 54 -0.55 -8.16 17.81
N ASP A 55 0.11 -7.11 18.31
CA ASP A 55 -0.48 -5.79 18.53
C ASP A 55 -0.87 -5.09 17.22
N TYR A 56 -0.27 -5.48 16.08
CA TYR A 56 -0.60 -4.94 14.76
C TYR A 56 -1.77 -5.67 14.08
N VAL A 57 -2.19 -6.83 14.58
CA VAL A 57 -3.23 -7.66 13.97
C VAL A 57 -4.56 -6.90 13.79
N PRO A 58 -5.08 -6.16 14.79
CA PRO A 58 -6.32 -5.41 14.59
C PRO A 58 -6.23 -4.36 13.48
N ALA A 59 -5.09 -3.69 13.35
CA ALA A 59 -4.85 -2.71 12.28
C ALA A 59 -4.68 -3.38 10.91
N MET A 60 -4.02 -4.53 10.87
CA MET A 60 -3.85 -5.33 9.66
C MET A 60 -5.20 -5.82 9.12
N GLU A 61 -6.05 -6.39 9.96
CA GLU A 61 -7.37 -6.84 9.54
C GLU A 61 -8.25 -5.69 9.08
N GLU A 62 -8.25 -4.56 9.80
CA GLU A 62 -8.98 -3.35 9.40
C GLU A 62 -8.53 -2.85 8.03
N TYR A 63 -7.22 -2.69 7.81
CA TYR A 63 -6.69 -2.18 6.56
C TYR A 63 -6.91 -3.12 5.39
N LEU A 64 -6.60 -4.42 5.56
CA LEU A 64 -6.67 -5.40 4.48
C LEU A 64 -8.12 -5.76 4.09
N SER A 65 -9.09 -5.63 5.01
CA SER A 65 -10.51 -5.80 4.70
C SER A 65 -11.15 -4.52 4.15
N GLY A 66 -10.56 -3.36 4.40
CA GLY A 66 -11.00 -2.08 3.86
C GLY A 66 -10.79 -1.97 2.35
N THR A 67 -11.33 -0.91 1.74
CA THR A 67 -11.24 -0.66 0.30
C THR A 67 -10.22 0.40 -0.08
N ASN A 68 -9.76 1.20 0.90
CA ASN A 68 -8.79 2.27 0.70
C ASN A 68 -7.37 1.72 0.68
N CYS A 69 -6.68 1.86 -0.45
CA CYS A 69 -5.34 1.35 -0.66
C CYS A 69 -4.31 2.48 -0.80
N TYR A 70 -3.23 2.42 -0.05
CA TYR A 70 -2.06 3.27 -0.26
C TYR A 70 -1.17 2.67 -1.35
N PHE A 71 -0.69 3.53 -2.27
CA PHE A 71 0.20 3.13 -3.35
C PHE A 71 1.51 3.91 -3.32
N GLY A 72 2.57 3.19 -3.62
CA GLY A 72 3.94 3.66 -3.55
C GLY A 72 4.45 3.68 -2.11
N ASN A 73 5.69 3.33 -1.92
CA ASN A 73 6.36 3.44 -0.62
C ASN A 73 6.81 4.90 -0.41
N ILE A 74 5.84 5.83 -0.38
CA ILE A 74 6.06 7.27 -0.28
C ILE A 74 5.52 7.75 1.06
N PHE A 75 6.37 8.34 1.86
CA PHE A 75 5.99 8.93 3.15
C PHE A 75 6.99 9.99 3.59
N ILE A 76 6.57 10.85 4.51
CA ILE A 76 7.44 11.76 5.26
C ILE A 76 7.16 11.47 6.72
N MET A 77 8.16 11.09 7.48
CA MET A 77 8.07 10.76 8.90
C MET A 77 9.17 11.47 9.67
N GLN A 78 8.90 11.76 10.94
CA GLN A 78 9.98 12.16 11.87
C GLN A 78 10.95 10.98 12.05
N LYS A 79 12.23 11.30 12.22
CA LYS A 79 13.29 10.26 12.26
C LYS A 79 13.03 9.13 13.27
N PRO A 80 12.62 9.37 14.52
CA PRO A 80 12.35 8.26 15.45
C PRO A 80 11.26 7.32 14.96
N LEU A 81 10.19 7.86 14.34
CA LEU A 81 9.12 7.07 13.79
C LEU A 81 9.57 6.29 12.55
N PHE A 82 10.39 6.92 11.70
CA PHE A 82 10.98 6.27 10.54
C PHE A 82 11.84 5.07 10.94
N ASP A 83 12.68 5.24 11.97
CA ASP A 83 13.54 4.16 12.46
C ASP A 83 12.71 2.98 13.00
N GLN A 84 11.62 3.27 13.74
CA GLN A 84 10.68 2.26 14.21
C GLN A 84 9.96 1.54 13.04
N TYR A 85 9.47 2.31 12.06
CA TYR A 85 8.82 1.76 10.88
C TYR A 85 9.77 0.85 10.10
N CYS A 86 10.99 1.30 9.84
CA CYS A 86 11.99 0.49 9.12
C CYS A 86 12.35 -0.78 9.87
N GLY A 87 12.57 -0.71 11.18
CA GLY A 87 12.85 -1.89 12.00
C GLY A 87 11.71 -2.91 11.95
N TRP A 88 10.46 -2.44 12.06
CA TRP A 88 9.27 -3.28 11.95
C TRP A 88 9.12 -3.86 10.54
N LEU A 89 9.16 -3.03 9.50
CA LEU A 89 8.98 -3.43 8.10
C LEU A 89 10.02 -4.48 7.68
N PHE A 90 11.29 -4.17 7.87
CA PHE A 90 12.36 -5.06 7.39
C PHE A 90 12.41 -6.37 8.17
N SER A 91 12.07 -6.38 9.45
CA SER A 91 12.00 -7.64 10.19
C SER A 91 10.90 -8.58 9.70
N ILE A 92 9.82 -8.04 9.08
CA ILE A 92 8.76 -8.83 8.45
C ILE A 92 9.23 -9.31 7.07
N LEU A 93 9.84 -8.44 6.26
CA LEU A 93 10.31 -8.80 4.93
C LEU A 93 11.45 -9.80 4.96
N GLU A 94 12.41 -9.67 5.88
CA GLU A 94 13.47 -10.66 6.10
C GLU A 94 12.91 -12.04 6.47
N GLU A 95 11.87 -12.07 7.31
CA GLU A 95 11.22 -13.33 7.66
C GLU A 95 10.39 -13.89 6.50
N PHE A 96 9.77 -13.03 5.69
CA PHE A 96 9.13 -13.41 4.45
C PHE A 96 10.12 -14.04 3.48
N ASP A 97 11.27 -13.39 3.21
CA ASP A 97 12.32 -13.91 2.33
C ASP A 97 12.82 -15.28 2.76
N ARG A 98 12.92 -15.49 4.08
CA ARG A 98 13.36 -16.77 4.65
C ARG A 98 12.35 -17.90 4.43
N ARG A 99 11.04 -17.59 4.36
CA ARG A 99 9.96 -18.61 4.29
C ARG A 99 9.35 -18.73 2.90
N ALA A 100 9.41 -17.69 2.09
CA ALA A 100 8.71 -17.63 0.81
C ALA A 100 9.35 -18.58 -0.21
N ASP A 101 8.49 -19.29 -0.93
CA ASP A 101 8.90 -19.99 -2.16
C ASP A 101 8.57 -19.12 -3.37
N THR A 102 9.59 -18.48 -3.90
CA THR A 102 9.56 -17.65 -5.11
C THR A 102 10.07 -18.36 -6.35
N THR A 103 10.21 -19.70 -6.30
CA THR A 103 10.65 -20.51 -7.43
C THR A 103 9.72 -20.29 -8.63
N GLY A 104 10.31 -19.98 -9.77
CA GLY A 104 9.57 -19.72 -11.01
C GLY A 104 9.01 -18.31 -11.16
N TYR A 105 9.27 -17.39 -10.22
CA TYR A 105 8.84 -16.01 -10.36
C TYR A 105 9.60 -15.30 -11.49
N SER A 106 8.87 -14.54 -12.29
CA SER A 106 9.43 -13.63 -13.29
C SER A 106 10.13 -12.44 -12.60
N THR A 107 10.95 -11.71 -13.34
CA THR A 107 11.63 -10.48 -12.83
C THR A 107 10.65 -9.46 -12.23
N GLN A 108 9.43 -9.38 -12.74
CA GLN A 108 8.41 -8.47 -12.19
C GLN A 108 7.83 -8.99 -10.88
N GLU A 109 7.63 -10.30 -10.77
CA GLU A 109 7.13 -10.95 -9.56
C GLU A 109 8.17 -10.95 -8.43
N LEU A 110 9.47 -11.02 -8.75
CA LEU A 110 10.57 -10.88 -7.78
C LEU A 110 10.66 -9.49 -7.11
N ARG A 111 9.82 -8.55 -7.52
CA ARG A 111 9.63 -7.27 -6.80
C ARG A 111 8.65 -7.38 -5.64
N VAL A 112 8.35 -8.59 -5.21
CA VAL A 112 7.33 -8.93 -4.20
C VAL A 112 7.47 -8.10 -2.92
N ASP A 113 8.70 -7.89 -2.41
CA ASP A 113 8.95 -7.08 -1.21
C ASP A 113 8.45 -5.64 -1.35
N GLY A 114 8.65 -5.05 -2.53
CA GLY A 114 8.14 -3.73 -2.83
C GLY A 114 6.61 -3.68 -2.82
N TYR A 115 5.96 -4.72 -3.31
CA TYR A 115 4.49 -4.82 -3.32
C TYR A 115 3.92 -5.07 -1.92
N LEU A 116 4.59 -5.91 -1.13
CA LEU A 116 4.24 -6.18 0.27
C LEU A 116 4.47 -4.95 1.15
N ALA A 117 5.60 -4.25 0.97
CA ALA A 117 5.91 -3.03 1.70
C ALA A 117 4.83 -1.94 1.52
N GLU A 118 4.24 -1.80 0.32
CA GLU A 118 3.10 -0.90 0.10
C GLU A 118 1.89 -1.26 0.98
N ARG A 119 1.61 -2.54 1.18
CA ARG A 119 0.50 -3.00 2.03
C ARG A 119 0.84 -2.83 3.50
N LEU A 120 2.07 -3.14 3.88
CA LEU A 120 2.57 -2.97 5.24
C LEU A 120 2.61 -1.50 5.67
N LEU A 121 2.90 -0.56 4.76
CA LEU A 121 2.76 0.88 5.05
C LEU A 121 1.33 1.23 5.49
N GLY A 122 0.32 0.71 4.79
CA GLY A 122 -1.08 0.91 5.16
C GLY A 122 -1.44 0.31 6.52
N VAL A 123 -0.94 -0.88 6.82
CA VAL A 123 -1.08 -1.53 8.14
C VAL A 123 -0.46 -0.65 9.23
N TYR A 124 0.78 -0.19 9.02
CA TYR A 124 1.50 0.64 9.98
C TYR A 124 0.77 1.97 10.26
N VAL A 125 0.32 2.65 9.21
CA VAL A 125 -0.46 3.90 9.31
C VAL A 125 -1.77 3.67 10.07
N THR A 126 -2.47 2.58 9.81
CA THR A 126 -3.70 2.20 10.51
C THR A 126 -3.41 1.92 12.00
N HIS A 127 -2.31 1.21 12.29
CA HIS A 127 -1.88 0.97 13.66
C HIS A 127 -1.57 2.27 14.43
N LEU A 128 -0.87 3.20 13.81
CA LEU A 128 -0.59 4.52 14.40
C LEU A 128 -1.90 5.27 14.76
N ARG A 129 -2.86 5.30 13.84
CA ARG A 129 -4.16 5.95 14.08
C ARG A 129 -4.90 5.35 15.26
N ARG A 130 -4.84 4.03 15.40
CA ARG A 130 -5.55 3.28 16.45
C ARG A 130 -4.91 3.44 17.83
N THR A 131 -3.59 3.43 17.90
CA THR A 131 -2.87 3.25 19.16
C THR A 131 -2.32 4.54 19.75
N THR A 132 -1.88 5.46 18.93
CA THR A 132 -1.19 6.65 19.40
C THR A 132 -2.04 7.92 19.33
N GLY A 133 -3.22 7.85 18.69
CA GLY A 133 -4.01 9.05 18.34
C GLY A 133 -3.26 9.99 17.39
N THR A 134 -2.18 9.53 16.81
CA THR A 134 -1.29 10.33 15.98
C THR A 134 -1.98 10.73 14.69
N GLN A 135 -1.96 12.02 14.40
CA GLN A 135 -2.51 12.51 13.15
C GLN A 135 -1.61 12.12 11.98
N VAL A 136 -2.19 11.43 11.01
CA VAL A 136 -1.57 11.12 9.73
C VAL A 136 -2.18 12.04 8.68
N TYR A 137 -1.35 12.80 7.98
CA TYR A 137 -1.80 13.62 6.87
C TYR A 137 -1.77 12.86 5.57
N GLU A 138 -2.86 12.99 4.82
CA GLU A 138 -2.95 12.47 3.47
C GLU A 138 -2.86 13.61 2.45
N LEU A 139 -1.94 13.50 1.50
CA LEU A 139 -1.77 14.47 0.43
C LEU A 139 -2.09 13.86 -0.93
N PRO A 140 -2.74 14.63 -1.82
CA PRO A 140 -2.94 14.19 -3.19
C PRO A 140 -1.61 13.83 -3.86
N ARG A 141 -1.57 12.64 -4.48
CA ARG A 141 -0.42 12.20 -5.27
C ARG A 141 -0.58 12.68 -6.71
N VAL A 142 0.45 13.33 -7.23
CA VAL A 142 0.53 13.69 -8.64
C VAL A 142 1.53 12.77 -9.34
N GLN A 143 1.07 12.10 -10.38
CA GLN A 143 1.91 11.28 -11.24
C GLN A 143 2.15 12.03 -12.55
N PHE A 144 3.41 12.33 -12.84
CA PHE A 144 3.81 12.92 -14.11
C PHE A 144 3.98 11.81 -15.15
N GLU A 145 3.09 11.78 -16.15
CA GLU A 145 3.23 10.87 -17.28
C GLU A 145 3.80 11.68 -18.47
N PRO A 146 4.85 11.18 -19.14
CA PRO A 146 5.47 11.90 -20.27
C PRO A 146 4.57 11.99 -21.50
N ASP A 147 3.52 11.17 -21.57
CA ASP A 147 2.60 11.13 -22.71
C ASP A 147 1.20 11.65 -22.31
N ASN A 148 0.91 12.87 -22.75
CA ASN A 148 -0.38 13.52 -22.50
C ASN A 148 -1.58 12.73 -23.06
N LYS A 149 -1.40 12.01 -24.19
CA LYS A 149 -2.48 11.20 -24.79
C LYS A 149 -2.84 10.02 -23.89
N LYS A 150 -1.85 9.33 -23.34
CA LYS A 150 -2.07 8.24 -22.38
C LYS A 150 -2.72 8.75 -21.09
N ARG A 151 -2.31 9.94 -20.63
CA ARG A 151 -2.91 10.57 -19.43
C ARG A 151 -4.39 10.86 -19.62
N VAL A 152 -4.78 11.49 -20.73
CA VAL A 152 -6.18 11.80 -21.05
C VAL A 152 -6.99 10.52 -21.18
N GLN A 153 -6.46 9.52 -21.92
CA GLN A 153 -7.14 8.22 -22.05
C GLN A 153 -7.32 7.52 -20.71
N ARG A 154 -6.32 7.55 -19.85
CA ARG A 154 -6.39 6.94 -18.51
C ARG A 154 -7.36 7.67 -17.60
N THR A 155 -7.40 9.01 -17.64
CA THR A 155 -8.34 9.83 -16.88
C THR A 155 -9.78 9.55 -17.31
N LEU A 156 -10.03 9.54 -18.61
CA LEU A 156 -11.34 9.20 -19.17
C LEU A 156 -11.74 7.76 -18.86
N LEU A 157 -10.80 6.82 -19.00
CA LEU A 157 -11.04 5.41 -18.67
C LEU A 157 -11.38 5.24 -17.18
N ASN A 158 -10.68 5.91 -16.28
CA ASN A 158 -10.93 5.83 -14.84
C ASN A 158 -12.25 6.51 -14.45
N ALA A 159 -12.63 7.60 -15.12
CA ALA A 159 -13.91 8.26 -14.90
C ALA A 159 -15.10 7.40 -15.35
N LEU A 160 -14.98 6.72 -16.49
CA LEU A 160 -16.04 5.89 -17.07
C LEU A 160 -16.06 4.47 -16.49
N LEU A 161 -14.88 3.94 -16.18
CA LEU A 161 -14.64 2.58 -15.70
C LEU A 161 -13.68 2.62 -14.48
N PRO A 162 -14.15 2.99 -13.30
CA PRO A 162 -13.31 3.07 -12.10
C PRO A 162 -12.52 1.78 -11.86
N PRO A 163 -11.26 1.89 -11.37
CA PRO A 163 -10.47 0.72 -10.97
C PRO A 163 -11.27 -0.16 -10.01
N GLY A 164 -11.23 -1.50 -10.20
CA GLY A 164 -11.99 -2.45 -9.37
C GLY A 164 -13.47 -2.62 -9.73
N SER A 165 -14.07 -1.73 -10.54
CA SER A 165 -15.49 -1.84 -10.90
C SER A 165 -15.81 -3.09 -11.74
N ARG A 166 -17.01 -3.68 -11.54
CA ARG A 166 -17.50 -4.82 -12.35
C ARG A 166 -17.50 -4.51 -13.85
N ARG A 167 -17.79 -3.24 -14.22
CA ARG A 167 -17.79 -2.78 -15.61
C ARG A 167 -16.39 -2.86 -16.24
N ARG A 168 -15.34 -2.47 -15.49
CA ARG A 168 -13.96 -2.56 -15.96
C ARG A 168 -13.49 -4.00 -16.10
N ALA A 169 -13.88 -4.88 -15.18
CA ALA A 169 -13.60 -6.32 -15.26
C ALA A 169 -14.24 -6.96 -16.49
N TRP A 170 -15.47 -6.57 -16.82
CA TRP A 170 -16.21 -7.06 -18.00
C TRP A 170 -15.52 -6.66 -19.32
N VAL A 171 -15.09 -5.40 -19.45
CA VAL A 171 -14.39 -4.90 -20.64
C VAL A 171 -13.02 -5.58 -20.83
N LYS A 172 -12.31 -5.92 -19.74
CA LYS A 172 -11.06 -6.68 -19.82
C LYS A 172 -11.28 -8.12 -20.32
N LYS A 173 -12.39 -8.75 -19.93
CA LYS A 173 -12.71 -10.14 -20.28
C LYS A 173 -13.10 -10.32 -21.76
N GLY A 174 -13.58 -9.27 -22.44
CA GLY A 174 -13.95 -9.29 -23.85
C GLY A 174 -12.81 -8.97 -24.83
N ARG A 175 -11.56 -8.81 -24.34
CA ARG A 175 -10.36 -8.53 -25.15
C ARG A 175 -9.34 -9.68 -25.17
N GLY A 176 -9.70 -10.84 -24.62
CA GLY A 176 -8.89 -12.05 -24.62
C GLY A 176 -9.41 -13.09 -25.60
#